data_2d4dbdfc1bbd421452d18b9ec8f1e92b
#
_entry.id   2d4dbdfc1bbd421452d18b9ec8f1e92b
#
_cell.length_a   1.000
_cell.length_b   1.000
_cell.length_c   1.000
_cell.angle_alpha   90.00
_cell.angle_beta   90.00
_cell.angle_gamma   90.00
#
_symmetry.space_group_name_H-M   'P 1'
#
loop_
_entity.id
_entity.type
_entity.pdbx_description
1 polymer ?
#
loop_
_entity_poly.entity_id
_entity_poly.type
_entity_poly.pdbx_seq_one_letter_code
_entity_poly.pdbx_strand_id
1 'polypeptide(L)'
;MRIECLYEDEMMFVLNKPSGLLVHRGWDNAETVLVDYARALTPGGTAHPIQRLDRGASGPVLFAKSAGMARELSEWAQAGYCRKDYLALVRGECPERLDVDHPIRRRLDGPRVEARTLVRCIAIAHTEPRHASLVCARPLTGRLHQIRRHMKHANHPLIGDGRYGRGDLNRPFRERYGLARLALHACSWRVERPDSHAVVGGLVPLPEDLCEPLRRMGFDLDEDRLPHDLQRYLDPWEWPSDASA
;
A
#
# COMPACT_ATOMS: atom_id res chain seq x y z
N MET A 1 6.93 -20.78 -4.29
CA MET A 1 6.06 -19.85 -3.54
C MET A 1 4.68 -19.86 -4.18
N ARG A 2 3.61 -19.98 -3.40
CA ARG A 2 2.22 -19.90 -3.89
C ARG A 2 1.75 -18.45 -3.71
N ILE A 3 1.15 -17.86 -4.76
CA ILE A 3 0.53 -16.53 -4.72
C ILE A 3 -0.99 -16.74 -4.64
N GLU A 4 -1.61 -16.12 -3.66
CA GLU A 4 -3.05 -16.18 -3.45
C GLU A 4 -3.78 -15.29 -4.46
N CYS A 5 -4.85 -15.81 -5.07
CA CYS A 5 -5.78 -15.04 -5.87
C CYS A 5 -6.95 -14.60 -4.96
N LEU A 6 -7.06 -13.28 -4.73
CA LEU A 6 -8.06 -12.69 -3.85
C LEU A 6 -9.41 -12.48 -4.53
N TYR A 7 -9.40 -12.33 -5.84
CA TYR A 7 -10.57 -12.08 -6.67
C TYR A 7 -10.30 -12.42 -8.12
N GLU A 8 -11.30 -12.88 -8.84
CA GLU A 8 -11.25 -13.11 -10.28
C GLU A 8 -12.64 -12.97 -10.90
N ASP A 9 -12.72 -12.27 -12.03
CA ASP A 9 -13.87 -12.21 -12.91
C ASP A 9 -13.44 -12.31 -14.39
N GLU A 10 -14.33 -11.97 -15.32
CA GLU A 10 -14.05 -12.02 -16.76
C GLU A 10 -13.00 -11.01 -17.23
N MET A 11 -12.92 -9.84 -16.56
CA MET A 11 -12.05 -8.71 -16.93
C MET A 11 -10.70 -8.75 -16.23
N MET A 12 -10.70 -9.09 -14.94
CA MET A 12 -9.58 -8.85 -14.07
C MET A 12 -9.43 -9.93 -13.00
N PHE A 13 -8.29 -9.92 -12.36
CA PHE A 13 -8.03 -10.67 -11.13
C PHE A 13 -7.09 -9.90 -10.21
N VAL A 14 -7.10 -10.23 -8.94
CA VAL A 14 -6.30 -9.58 -7.90
C VAL A 14 -5.44 -10.62 -7.19
N LEU A 15 -4.13 -10.41 -7.21
CA LEU A 15 -3.17 -11.27 -6.53
C LEU A 15 -2.65 -10.62 -5.25
N ASN A 16 -2.51 -11.41 -4.18
CA ASN A 16 -1.88 -10.98 -2.95
C ASN A 16 -0.35 -11.08 -3.06
N LYS A 17 0.30 -9.95 -3.29
CA LYS A 17 1.75 -9.88 -3.45
C LYS A 17 2.46 -9.94 -2.10
N PRO A 18 3.37 -10.87 -1.85
CA PRO A 18 4.22 -10.84 -0.67
C PRO A 18 5.26 -9.71 -0.75
N SER A 19 5.83 -9.34 0.40
CA SER A 19 6.99 -8.45 0.45
C SER A 19 8.20 -9.11 -0.24
N GLY A 20 9.09 -8.27 -0.78
CA GLY A 20 10.31 -8.72 -1.46
C GLY A 20 10.13 -9.07 -2.94
N LEU A 21 8.92 -9.41 -3.40
CA LEU A 21 8.63 -9.70 -4.79
C LEU A 21 8.39 -8.41 -5.60
N LEU A 22 9.00 -8.31 -6.79
CA LEU A 22 8.69 -7.26 -7.75
C LEU A 22 7.37 -7.56 -8.48
N VAL A 23 6.63 -6.53 -8.86
CA VAL A 23 5.43 -6.70 -9.71
C VAL A 23 5.84 -7.08 -11.13
N HIS A 24 6.82 -6.39 -11.70
CA HIS A 24 7.34 -6.65 -13.04
C HIS A 24 8.85 -6.39 -13.08
N ARG A 25 9.52 -6.99 -14.05
CA ARG A 25 10.94 -6.75 -14.30
C ARG A 25 11.14 -5.29 -14.66
N GLY A 26 12.05 -4.64 -13.93
CA GLY A 26 12.55 -3.31 -14.24
C GLY A 26 14.02 -3.41 -14.69
N TRP A 27 14.84 -2.56 -14.13
CA TRP A 27 16.30 -2.59 -14.32
C TRP A 27 16.99 -3.71 -13.50
N ASP A 28 16.27 -4.31 -12.53
CA ASP A 28 16.72 -5.48 -11.76
C ASP A 28 16.50 -6.75 -12.58
N ASN A 29 17.55 -7.57 -12.70
CA ASN A 29 17.49 -8.90 -13.31
C ASN A 29 16.85 -9.92 -12.33
N ALA A 30 15.66 -9.60 -11.80
CA ALA A 30 14.93 -10.53 -10.95
C ALA A 30 14.52 -11.76 -11.75
N GLU A 31 14.87 -12.95 -11.25
CA GLU A 31 14.53 -14.21 -11.90
C GLU A 31 13.03 -14.41 -12.03
N THR A 32 12.26 -14.04 -11.00
CA THR A 32 10.81 -14.20 -10.95
C THR A 32 10.14 -12.93 -10.44
N VAL A 33 9.04 -12.54 -11.07
CA VAL A 33 8.22 -11.37 -10.69
C VAL A 33 6.74 -11.77 -10.64
N LEU A 34 5.89 -10.95 -10.01
CA LEU A 34 4.48 -11.24 -9.85
C LEU A 34 3.74 -11.44 -11.20
N VAL A 35 4.14 -10.72 -12.24
CA VAL A 35 3.60 -10.90 -13.61
C VAL A 35 3.80 -12.32 -14.14
N ASP A 36 4.86 -13.02 -13.76
CA ASP A 36 5.09 -14.40 -14.22
C ASP A 36 4.04 -15.35 -13.61
N TYR A 37 3.70 -15.17 -12.34
CA TYR A 37 2.61 -15.89 -11.68
C TYR A 37 1.26 -15.53 -12.29
N ALA A 38 1.02 -14.24 -12.55
CA ALA A 38 -0.20 -13.75 -13.16
C ALA A 38 -0.42 -14.37 -14.55
N ARG A 39 0.62 -14.46 -15.38
CA ARG A 39 0.57 -15.07 -16.70
C ARG A 39 0.28 -16.57 -16.66
N ALA A 40 0.77 -17.26 -15.64
CA ALA A 40 0.50 -18.68 -15.48
C ALA A 40 -0.98 -18.99 -15.13
N LEU A 41 -1.72 -18.00 -14.64
CA LEU A 41 -3.14 -18.12 -14.29
C LEU A 41 -4.08 -17.77 -15.46
N THR A 42 -3.57 -17.12 -16.51
CA THR A 42 -4.43 -16.66 -17.62
C THR A 42 -4.29 -17.53 -18.86
N PRO A 43 -5.40 -17.92 -19.50
CA PRO A 43 -5.37 -18.55 -20.81
C PRO A 43 -4.59 -17.67 -21.81
N GLY A 44 -3.65 -18.27 -22.53
CA GLY A 44 -2.79 -17.52 -23.47
C GLY A 44 -1.66 -16.71 -22.83
N GLY A 45 -1.45 -16.79 -21.51
CA GLY A 45 -0.30 -16.22 -20.82
C GLY A 45 -0.25 -14.69 -20.81
N THR A 46 -1.38 -14.00 -20.92
CA THR A 46 -1.45 -12.54 -20.91
C THR A 46 -1.97 -12.01 -19.57
N ALA A 47 -1.21 -11.12 -18.93
CA ALA A 47 -1.61 -10.45 -17.70
C ALA A 47 -0.98 -9.07 -17.65
N HIS A 48 -1.79 -8.06 -17.40
CA HIS A 48 -1.39 -6.65 -17.40
C HIS A 48 -1.61 -6.04 -16.02
N PRO A 49 -0.56 -5.68 -15.27
CA PRO A 49 -0.73 -5.01 -13.98
C PRO A 49 -1.25 -3.59 -14.18
N ILE A 50 -2.34 -3.25 -13.51
CA ILE A 50 -2.98 -1.91 -13.58
C ILE A 50 -2.32 -0.94 -12.62
N GLN A 51 -1.97 -1.41 -11.43
CA GLN A 51 -1.30 -0.63 -10.41
C GLN A 51 -0.09 -1.39 -9.89
N ARG A 52 0.86 -0.68 -9.36
CA ARG A 52 2.10 -1.25 -8.81
C ARG A 52 2.11 -1.18 -7.31
N LEU A 53 2.82 -2.13 -6.69
CA LEU A 53 3.32 -2.04 -5.33
C LEU A 53 4.85 -2.00 -5.36
N ASP A 54 5.44 -1.33 -4.39
CA ASP A 54 6.88 -1.35 -4.18
C ASP A 54 7.35 -2.79 -3.89
N ARG A 55 8.61 -3.10 -4.19
CA ARG A 55 9.20 -4.42 -3.91
C ARG A 55 9.01 -4.82 -2.45
N GLY A 56 9.31 -3.92 -1.50
CA GLY A 56 9.18 -4.16 -0.06
C GLY A 56 7.77 -4.11 0.50
N ALA A 57 6.78 -3.59 -0.26
CA ALA A 57 5.39 -3.58 0.16
C ALA A 57 4.71 -4.92 -0.17
N SER A 58 3.63 -5.25 0.57
CA SER A 58 2.76 -6.40 0.34
C SER A 58 1.31 -5.97 0.11
N GLY A 59 0.46 -6.91 -0.35
CA GLY A 59 -0.98 -6.70 -0.54
C GLY A 59 -1.46 -6.83 -1.98
N PRO A 60 -2.70 -6.41 -2.28
CA PRO A 60 -3.38 -6.64 -3.54
C PRO A 60 -2.75 -5.92 -4.71
N VAL A 61 -2.60 -6.62 -5.82
CA VAL A 61 -2.22 -6.10 -7.14
C VAL A 61 -3.26 -6.53 -8.16
N LEU A 62 -3.88 -5.53 -8.79
CA LEU A 62 -4.89 -5.71 -9.83
C LEU A 62 -4.23 -5.99 -11.19
N PHE A 63 -4.72 -7.02 -11.88
CA PHE A 63 -4.32 -7.40 -13.23
C PHE A 63 -5.53 -7.44 -14.16
N ALA A 64 -5.36 -6.95 -15.37
CA ALA A 64 -6.30 -7.18 -16.46
C ALA A 64 -5.94 -8.45 -17.25
N LYS A 65 -6.95 -9.15 -17.75
CA LYS A 65 -6.81 -10.40 -18.53
C LYS A 65 -6.46 -10.16 -20.00
N SER A 66 -6.70 -8.93 -20.52
CA SER A 66 -6.34 -8.57 -21.90
C SER A 66 -5.85 -7.11 -21.98
N ALA A 67 -5.23 -6.76 -23.11
CA ALA A 67 -4.76 -5.40 -23.37
C ALA A 67 -5.90 -4.36 -23.44
N GLY A 68 -7.07 -4.75 -24.00
CA GLY A 68 -8.26 -3.91 -24.03
C GLY A 68 -8.77 -3.59 -22.63
N MET A 69 -8.94 -4.62 -21.79
CA MET A 69 -9.34 -4.47 -20.38
C MET A 69 -8.29 -3.69 -19.57
N ALA A 70 -7.01 -3.84 -19.90
CA ALA A 70 -5.95 -3.08 -19.22
C ALA A 70 -6.04 -1.59 -19.51
N ARG A 71 -6.40 -1.20 -20.71
CA ARG A 71 -6.62 0.21 -21.07
C ARG A 71 -7.81 0.77 -20.27
N GLU A 72 -8.93 0.07 -20.29
CA GLU A 72 -10.14 0.47 -19.59
C GLU A 72 -9.93 0.61 -18.07
N LEU A 73 -9.38 -0.42 -17.42
CA LEU A 73 -9.06 -0.39 -15.99
C LEU A 73 -8.01 0.67 -15.63
N SER A 74 -7.12 1.01 -16.55
CA SER A 74 -6.14 2.09 -16.34
C SER A 74 -6.82 3.47 -16.39
N GLU A 75 -7.80 3.65 -17.26
CA GLU A 75 -8.63 4.85 -17.33
C GLU A 75 -9.47 5.00 -16.04
N TRP A 76 -10.08 3.91 -15.55
CA TRP A 76 -10.80 3.89 -14.27
C TRP A 76 -9.88 4.22 -13.10
N ALA A 77 -8.66 3.67 -13.09
CA ALA A 77 -7.69 3.97 -12.03
C ALA A 77 -7.26 5.44 -12.03
N GLN A 78 -7.09 6.05 -13.21
CA GLN A 78 -6.78 7.48 -13.35
C GLN A 78 -7.94 8.37 -12.92
N ALA A 79 -9.17 7.95 -13.16
CA ALA A 79 -10.39 8.63 -12.76
C ALA A 79 -10.76 8.43 -11.27
N GLY A 80 -9.98 7.62 -10.52
CA GLY A 80 -10.18 7.39 -9.10
C GLY A 80 -11.15 6.25 -8.75
N TYR A 81 -11.62 5.49 -9.73
CA TYR A 81 -12.49 4.32 -9.50
C TYR A 81 -11.75 3.09 -8.95
N CYS A 82 -10.42 3.07 -9.03
CA CYS A 82 -9.60 2.01 -8.42
C CYS A 82 -8.84 2.58 -7.22
N ARG A 83 -9.19 2.14 -6.02
CA ARG A 83 -8.63 2.65 -4.77
C ARG A 83 -7.92 1.55 -3.98
N LYS A 84 -6.93 1.96 -3.20
CA LYS A 84 -6.23 1.13 -2.23
C LYS A 84 -5.94 1.94 -0.96
N ASP A 85 -6.14 1.30 0.18
CA ASP A 85 -5.69 1.82 1.45
C ASP A 85 -4.53 0.99 1.96
N TYR A 86 -3.67 1.63 2.73
CA TYR A 86 -2.43 1.03 3.21
C TYR A 86 -2.33 1.15 4.71
N LEU A 87 -1.89 0.07 5.36
CA LEU A 87 -1.32 0.14 6.70
C LEU A 87 0.18 0.37 6.59
N ALA A 88 0.66 1.33 7.36
CA ALA A 88 2.07 1.64 7.46
C ALA A 88 2.48 1.83 8.91
N LEU A 89 3.65 1.31 9.28
CA LEU A 89 4.28 1.66 10.54
C LEU A 89 5.27 2.78 10.31
N VAL A 90 5.05 3.89 11.00
CA VAL A 90 5.84 5.10 10.88
C VAL A 90 6.53 5.44 12.19
N ARG A 91 7.61 6.17 12.11
CA ARG A 91 8.41 6.59 13.27
C ARG A 91 7.83 7.84 13.91
N GLY A 92 7.82 7.85 15.25
CA GLY A 92 7.31 8.93 16.07
C GLY A 92 5.81 8.87 16.29
N GLU A 93 5.28 9.83 17.03
CA GLU A 93 3.86 9.98 17.31
C GLU A 93 3.21 10.75 16.16
N CYS A 94 2.47 10.03 15.31
CA CYS A 94 1.76 10.63 14.19
C CYS A 94 0.49 11.32 14.70
N PRO A 95 0.16 12.53 14.23
CA PRO A 95 -1.12 13.16 14.52
C PRO A 95 -2.30 12.25 14.14
N GLU A 96 -3.44 12.42 14.83
CA GLU A 96 -4.65 11.63 14.56
C GLU A 96 -5.03 11.66 13.08
N ARG A 97 -4.91 12.85 12.46
CA ARG A 97 -5.16 13.06 11.02
C ARG A 97 -4.05 13.89 10.42
N LEU A 98 -3.65 13.52 9.21
CA LEU A 98 -2.63 14.23 8.46
C LEU A 98 -3.00 14.23 6.98
N ASP A 99 -3.09 15.40 6.38
CA ASP A 99 -3.24 15.57 4.94
C ASP A 99 -1.91 16.04 4.37
N VAL A 100 -1.30 15.19 3.57
CA VAL A 100 -0.01 15.51 2.94
C VAL A 100 -0.26 15.84 1.48
N ASP A 101 -0.49 17.13 1.22
CA ASP A 101 -0.53 17.70 -0.13
C ASP A 101 0.84 18.27 -0.46
N HIS A 102 1.69 17.40 -1.03
CA HIS A 102 3.06 17.78 -1.37
C HIS A 102 3.50 17.20 -2.71
N PRO A 103 3.84 18.06 -3.70
CA PRO A 103 4.23 17.61 -5.03
C PRO A 103 5.49 16.75 -5.01
N ILE A 104 5.46 15.65 -5.75
CA ILE A 104 6.53 14.65 -5.80
C ILE A 104 7.24 14.71 -7.17
N ARG A 105 8.58 14.71 -7.18
CA ARG A 105 9.35 14.62 -8.43
C ARG A 105 9.06 13.28 -9.13
N ARG A 106 8.70 13.33 -10.40
CA ARG A 106 8.43 12.13 -11.19
C ARG A 106 9.70 11.30 -11.42
N ARG A 107 10.84 11.97 -11.60
CA ARG A 107 12.22 11.42 -11.67
C ARG A 107 13.13 12.29 -10.82
N LEU A 108 14.37 11.85 -10.54
CA LEU A 108 15.35 12.60 -9.73
C LEU A 108 15.49 14.07 -10.19
N ASP A 109 15.56 14.29 -11.48
CA ASP A 109 15.77 15.61 -12.08
C ASP A 109 14.53 16.14 -12.84
N GLY A 110 13.38 15.44 -12.69
CA GLY A 110 12.14 15.78 -13.37
C GLY A 110 11.28 16.81 -12.60
N PRO A 111 10.25 17.35 -13.26
CA PRO A 111 9.32 18.26 -12.63
C PRO A 111 8.59 17.58 -11.46
N ARG A 112 8.18 18.40 -10.51
CA ARG A 112 7.25 17.95 -9.45
C ARG A 112 5.86 17.84 -10.05
N VAL A 113 5.16 16.78 -9.67
CA VAL A 113 3.76 16.52 -10.04
C VAL A 113 2.92 16.43 -8.78
N GLU A 114 1.70 16.86 -8.87
CA GLU A 114 0.74 16.80 -7.76
C GLU A 114 0.67 15.40 -7.17
N ALA A 115 0.66 15.37 -5.85
CA ALA A 115 0.53 14.17 -5.06
C ALA A 115 -0.10 14.51 -3.71
N ARG A 116 -1.14 13.78 -3.33
CA ARG A 116 -1.83 13.96 -2.05
C ARG A 116 -2.09 12.62 -1.40
N THR A 117 -1.87 12.55 -0.09
CA THR A 117 -2.09 11.33 0.71
C THR A 117 -2.76 11.73 2.02
N LEU A 118 -3.90 11.12 2.29
CA LEU A 118 -4.59 11.23 3.57
C LEU A 118 -4.06 10.16 4.50
N VAL A 119 -3.86 10.52 5.77
CA VAL A 119 -3.33 9.61 6.79
C VAL A 119 -4.14 9.73 8.07
N ARG A 120 -4.49 8.59 8.68
CA ARG A 120 -5.07 8.49 10.01
C ARG A 120 -4.16 7.66 10.91
N CYS A 121 -3.87 8.16 12.09
CA CYS A 121 -3.22 7.38 13.13
C CYS A 121 -4.24 6.43 13.77
N ILE A 122 -3.90 5.14 13.80
CA ILE A 122 -4.74 4.08 14.39
C ILE A 122 -4.32 3.84 15.82
N ALA A 123 -3.01 3.71 16.06
CA ALA A 123 -2.44 3.43 17.37
C ALA A 123 -1.01 3.93 17.46
N ILE A 124 -0.58 4.24 18.67
CA ILE A 124 0.79 4.63 19.00
C ILE A 124 1.35 3.63 19.99
N ALA A 125 2.54 3.11 19.72
CA ALA A 125 3.29 2.25 20.63
C ALA A 125 4.53 2.99 21.15
N HIS A 126 4.75 2.88 22.47
CA HIS A 126 5.92 3.43 23.13
C HIS A 126 7.10 2.48 22.98
N THR A 127 7.69 2.47 21.78
CA THR A 127 8.83 1.63 21.44
C THR A 127 10.14 2.38 21.69
N GLU A 128 11.23 1.63 21.84
CA GLU A 128 12.56 2.17 21.86
C GLU A 128 13.32 1.89 20.56
N PRO A 129 14.15 2.82 20.09
CA PRO A 129 14.57 4.07 20.74
C PRO A 129 13.61 5.24 20.49
N ARG A 130 12.51 5.04 19.79
CA ARG A 130 11.50 6.06 19.45
C ARG A 130 10.13 5.44 19.34
N HIS A 131 9.09 6.20 19.67
CA HIS A 131 7.71 5.80 19.45
C HIS A 131 7.45 5.42 17.99
N ALA A 132 6.50 4.54 17.79
CA ALA A 132 6.03 4.11 16.49
C ALA A 132 4.52 4.27 16.42
N SER A 133 4.02 4.76 15.28
CA SER A 133 2.59 4.87 15.02
C SER A 133 2.19 3.93 13.89
N LEU A 134 1.13 3.15 14.12
CA LEU A 134 0.43 2.43 13.07
C LEU A 134 -0.56 3.39 12.43
N VAL A 135 -0.45 3.58 11.13
CA VAL A 135 -1.29 4.53 10.40
C VAL A 135 -1.98 3.85 9.22
N CYS A 136 -3.21 4.30 8.92
CA CYS A 136 -3.88 4.04 7.67
C CYS A 136 -3.60 5.19 6.71
N ALA A 137 -3.13 4.89 5.49
CA ALA A 137 -2.79 5.88 4.48
C ALA A 137 -3.58 5.64 3.19
N ARG A 138 -4.27 6.66 2.69
CA ARG A 138 -5.00 6.67 1.42
C ARG A 138 -4.32 7.62 0.43
N PRO A 139 -3.57 7.12 -0.55
CA PRO A 139 -3.04 7.95 -1.62
C PRO A 139 -4.15 8.30 -2.60
N LEU A 140 -4.39 9.59 -2.82
CA LEU A 140 -5.36 10.09 -3.81
C LEU A 140 -4.76 10.16 -5.23
N THR A 141 -3.46 9.98 -5.33
CA THR A 141 -2.68 9.89 -6.58
C THR A 141 -1.74 8.68 -6.51
N GLY A 142 -1.26 8.19 -7.66
CA GLY A 142 -0.44 6.98 -7.74
C GLY A 142 1.03 7.26 -8.11
N ARG A 143 1.74 8.13 -7.38
CA ARG A 143 3.13 8.48 -7.71
C ARG A 143 4.11 7.47 -7.13
N LEU A 144 5.28 7.34 -7.77
CA LEU A 144 6.34 6.42 -7.33
C LEU A 144 6.75 6.68 -5.87
N HIS A 145 6.64 5.65 -5.03
CA HIS A 145 6.94 5.67 -3.59
C HIS A 145 6.18 6.78 -2.84
N GLN A 146 4.97 7.13 -3.25
CA GLN A 146 4.25 8.30 -2.76
C GLN A 146 4.11 8.32 -1.23
N ILE A 147 3.51 7.29 -0.63
CA ILE A 147 3.31 7.21 0.83
C ILE A 147 4.65 7.35 1.57
N ARG A 148 5.69 6.65 1.11
CA ARG A 148 7.04 6.68 1.71
C ARG A 148 7.65 8.08 1.70
N ARG A 149 7.48 8.81 0.60
CA ARG A 149 8.01 10.17 0.41
C ARG A 149 7.20 11.20 1.19
N HIS A 150 5.87 11.06 1.20
CA HIS A 150 4.98 11.93 1.96
C HIS A 150 5.22 11.77 3.47
N MET A 151 5.28 10.55 3.98
CA MET A 151 5.53 10.33 5.40
C MET A 151 6.95 10.79 5.81
N LYS A 152 7.96 10.67 4.93
CA LYS A 152 9.26 11.30 5.17
C LYS A 152 9.15 12.82 5.22
N HIS A 153 8.41 13.44 4.30
CA HIS A 153 8.20 14.89 4.26
C HIS A 153 7.53 15.39 5.54
N ALA A 154 6.55 14.63 6.03
CA ALA A 154 5.84 14.91 7.29
C ALA A 154 6.64 14.57 8.57
N ASN A 155 7.93 14.21 8.48
CA ASN A 155 8.79 13.78 9.57
C ASN A 155 8.40 12.47 10.27
N HIS A 156 7.52 11.68 9.66
CA HIS A 156 7.11 10.34 10.09
C HIS A 156 7.54 9.26 9.07
N PRO A 157 8.85 9.08 8.77
CA PRO A 157 9.26 8.12 7.76
C PRO A 157 8.88 6.69 8.16
N LEU A 158 8.57 5.86 7.15
CA LEU A 158 8.23 4.46 7.36
C LEU A 158 9.40 3.69 8.00
N ILE A 159 9.08 2.85 8.94
CA ILE A 159 10.03 1.93 9.56
C ILE A 159 10.35 0.80 8.55
N GLY A 160 11.62 0.39 8.50
CA GLY A 160 12.09 -0.57 7.51
C GLY A 160 12.32 0.00 6.10
N ASP A 161 12.12 1.30 5.90
CA ASP A 161 12.42 1.96 4.62
C ASP A 161 13.92 2.20 4.46
N GLY A 162 14.58 1.42 3.60
CA GLY A 162 16.03 1.56 3.33
C GLY A 162 16.37 2.76 2.46
N ARG A 163 15.40 3.35 1.74
CA ARG A 163 15.68 4.47 0.82
C ARG A 163 15.35 5.84 1.41
N TYR A 164 14.21 5.97 2.08
CA TYR A 164 13.72 7.25 2.63
C TYR A 164 13.82 7.31 4.14
N GLY A 165 13.98 6.17 4.81
CA GLY A 165 14.31 6.06 6.22
C GLY A 165 15.81 6.19 6.48
N ARG A 166 16.20 6.00 7.73
CA ARG A 166 17.60 5.97 8.17
C ARG A 166 17.93 4.56 8.67
N GLY A 167 18.99 3.97 8.13
CA GLY A 167 19.39 2.59 8.45
C GLY A 167 19.73 2.40 9.93
N ASP A 168 20.39 3.38 10.56
CA ASP A 168 20.71 3.42 11.98
C ASP A 168 19.44 3.40 12.86
N LEU A 169 18.38 4.03 12.42
CA LEU A 169 17.09 4.07 13.13
C LEU A 169 16.19 2.87 12.80
N ASN A 170 16.41 2.18 11.70
CA ASN A 170 15.66 0.95 11.34
C ASN A 170 16.27 -0.29 12.03
N ARG A 171 17.57 -0.29 12.31
CA ARG A 171 18.26 -1.42 12.92
C ARG A 171 17.65 -1.88 14.26
N PRO A 172 17.35 -1.00 15.23
CA PRO A 172 16.70 -1.42 16.47
C PRO A 172 15.35 -2.12 16.26
N PHE A 173 14.55 -1.65 15.31
CA PHE A 173 13.26 -2.29 15.01
C PHE A 173 13.43 -3.70 14.44
N ARG A 174 14.47 -3.93 13.65
CA ARG A 174 14.80 -5.27 13.15
C ARG A 174 15.32 -6.18 14.27
N GLU A 175 16.24 -5.68 15.09
CA GLU A 175 16.91 -6.48 16.12
C GLU A 175 16.00 -6.80 17.31
N ARG A 176 15.21 -5.82 17.77
CA ARG A 176 14.34 -6.00 18.95
C ARG A 176 12.98 -6.61 18.61
N TYR A 177 12.39 -6.19 17.50
CA TYR A 177 11.01 -6.57 17.18
C TYR A 177 10.90 -7.51 15.98
N GLY A 178 12.01 -7.80 15.28
CA GLY A 178 12.02 -8.71 14.15
C GLY A 178 11.54 -8.09 12.84
N LEU A 179 11.35 -6.75 12.77
CA LEU A 179 10.86 -6.09 11.56
C LEU A 179 11.97 -5.95 10.51
N ALA A 180 12.08 -6.93 9.62
CA ALA A 180 13.14 -7.02 8.61
C ALA A 180 12.77 -6.44 7.24
N ARG A 181 11.57 -5.90 7.08
CA ARG A 181 11.03 -5.41 5.80
C ARG A 181 10.52 -3.96 5.90
N LEU A 182 10.20 -3.37 4.75
CA LEU A 182 9.41 -2.14 4.69
C LEU A 182 8.04 -2.38 5.34
N ALA A 183 7.70 -1.64 6.37
CA ALA A 183 6.42 -1.74 7.05
C ALA A 183 5.32 -0.99 6.28
N LEU A 184 4.97 -1.53 5.11
CA LEU A 184 3.92 -1.04 4.23
C LEU A 184 3.15 -2.20 3.65
N HIS A 185 1.85 -2.20 3.86
CA HIS A 185 0.92 -3.22 3.38
C HIS A 185 -0.33 -2.57 2.80
N ALA A 186 -0.67 -2.86 1.56
CA ALA A 186 -1.98 -2.49 1.03
C ALA A 186 -3.02 -3.41 1.68
N CYS A 187 -3.84 -2.85 2.57
CA CYS A 187 -4.79 -3.62 3.39
C CYS A 187 -6.19 -3.67 2.80
N SER A 188 -6.47 -2.86 1.77
CA SER A 188 -7.73 -2.90 1.05
C SER A 188 -7.52 -2.61 -0.44
N TRP A 189 -8.50 -3.04 -1.21
CA TRP A 189 -8.64 -2.67 -2.61
C TRP A 189 -10.12 -2.52 -2.95
N ARG A 190 -10.42 -1.63 -3.89
CA ARG A 190 -11.78 -1.37 -4.39
C ARG A 190 -11.70 -0.97 -5.85
N VAL A 191 -12.58 -1.53 -6.65
CA VAL A 191 -12.84 -1.14 -8.04
C VAL A 191 -14.34 -0.86 -8.16
N GLU A 192 -14.68 0.33 -8.61
CA GLU A 192 -16.03 0.74 -8.94
C GLU A 192 -16.17 0.81 -10.45
N ARG A 193 -17.17 0.16 -11.01
CA ARG A 193 -17.46 0.18 -12.45
C ARG A 193 -18.22 1.47 -12.79
N PRO A 194 -17.69 2.34 -13.67
CA PRO A 194 -18.31 3.63 -13.95
C PRO A 194 -19.69 3.54 -14.60
N ASP A 195 -19.95 2.47 -15.35
CA ASP A 195 -21.19 2.23 -16.10
C ASP A 195 -22.36 1.77 -15.22
N SER A 196 -22.08 0.89 -14.26
CA SER A 196 -23.09 0.23 -13.44
C SER A 196 -23.04 0.60 -11.96
N HIS A 197 -22.01 1.36 -11.54
CA HIS A 197 -21.69 1.63 -10.13
C HIS A 197 -21.49 0.38 -9.29
N ALA A 198 -21.36 -0.79 -9.93
CA ALA A 198 -21.05 -2.02 -9.23
C ALA A 198 -19.64 -1.95 -8.60
N VAL A 199 -19.56 -2.33 -7.34
CA VAL A 199 -18.33 -2.26 -6.57
C VAL A 199 -17.87 -3.66 -6.24
N VAL A 200 -16.59 -3.93 -6.54
CA VAL A 200 -15.87 -5.11 -6.06
C VAL A 200 -14.67 -4.67 -5.26
N GLY A 201 -14.36 -5.40 -4.20
CA GLY A 201 -13.24 -5.05 -3.31
C GLY A 201 -13.18 -5.95 -2.11
N GLY A 202 -12.16 -5.74 -1.30
CA GLY A 202 -12.00 -6.52 -0.07
C GLY A 202 -10.86 -6.00 0.80
N LEU A 203 -10.87 -6.47 2.03
CA LEU A 203 -9.77 -6.32 2.96
C LEU A 203 -8.77 -7.44 2.75
N VAL A 204 -7.50 -7.14 2.97
CA VAL A 204 -6.40 -8.09 2.89
C VAL A 204 -5.72 -8.12 4.26
N PRO A 205 -5.72 -9.26 4.95
CA PRO A 205 -5.11 -9.38 6.26
C PRO A 205 -3.64 -8.99 6.25
N LEU A 206 -3.16 -8.47 7.38
CA LEU A 206 -1.73 -8.25 7.58
C LEU A 206 -0.98 -9.58 7.47
N PRO A 207 0.12 -9.63 6.71
CA PRO A 207 0.94 -10.82 6.67
C PRO A 207 1.73 -10.99 7.98
N GLU A 208 2.04 -12.24 8.34
CA GLU A 208 2.67 -12.59 9.62
C GLU A 208 4.02 -11.89 9.84
N ASP A 209 4.77 -11.64 8.75
CA ASP A 209 6.02 -10.87 8.78
C ASP A 209 5.86 -9.38 9.15
N LEU A 210 4.60 -8.91 9.29
CA LEU A 210 4.23 -7.63 9.90
C LEU A 210 3.50 -7.81 11.23
N CYS A 211 2.58 -8.78 11.33
CA CYS A 211 1.79 -9.01 12.55
C CYS A 211 2.68 -9.26 13.76
N GLU A 212 3.59 -10.20 13.65
CA GLU A 212 4.46 -10.57 14.76
C GLU A 212 5.34 -9.41 15.26
N PRO A 213 6.04 -8.65 14.41
CA PRO A 213 6.73 -7.44 14.85
C PRO A 213 5.83 -6.41 15.53
N LEU A 214 4.61 -6.18 15.01
CA LEU A 214 3.67 -5.22 15.59
C LEU A 214 3.20 -5.67 16.98
N ARG A 215 2.87 -6.96 17.18
CA ARG A 215 2.54 -7.52 18.48
C ARG A 215 3.68 -7.36 19.49
N ARG A 216 4.94 -7.62 19.07
CA ARG A 216 6.13 -7.40 19.91
C ARG A 216 6.36 -5.93 20.29
N MET A 217 5.88 -5.00 19.48
CA MET A 217 5.90 -3.57 19.78
C MET A 217 4.77 -3.14 20.74
N GLY A 218 3.84 -4.04 21.06
CA GLY A 218 2.70 -3.78 21.94
C GLY A 218 1.47 -3.21 21.22
N PHE A 219 1.40 -3.33 19.89
CA PHE A 219 0.16 -3.04 19.19
C PHE A 219 -0.86 -4.17 19.44
N ASP A 220 -2.05 -3.80 19.87
CA ASP A 220 -3.19 -4.72 19.95
C ASP A 220 -3.71 -4.94 18.51
N LEU A 221 -3.39 -6.11 17.99
CA LEU A 221 -3.82 -6.56 16.66
C LEU A 221 -4.79 -7.72 16.84
N ASP A 222 -5.92 -7.46 17.50
CA ASP A 222 -7.00 -8.44 17.57
C ASP A 222 -7.47 -8.74 16.14
N GLU A 223 -7.28 -9.99 15.71
CA GLU A 223 -7.59 -10.43 14.35
C GLU A 223 -9.06 -10.28 14.01
N ASP A 224 -9.93 -10.31 15.02
CA ASP A 224 -11.36 -10.05 14.87
C ASP A 224 -11.68 -8.55 14.83
N ARG A 225 -10.90 -7.73 15.50
CA ARG A 225 -11.09 -6.26 15.56
C ARG A 225 -10.41 -5.52 14.43
N LEU A 226 -9.21 -5.95 14.03
CA LEU A 226 -8.44 -5.23 13.01
C LEU A 226 -9.21 -5.07 11.68
N PRO A 227 -9.95 -6.07 11.15
CA PRO A 227 -10.82 -5.88 10.00
C PRO A 227 -11.97 -4.90 10.28
N HIS A 228 -12.59 -4.95 11.47
CA HIS A 228 -13.66 -4.04 11.86
C HIS A 228 -13.14 -2.63 12.12
N ASP A 229 -12.01 -2.50 12.79
CA ASP A 229 -11.37 -1.20 13.02
C ASP A 229 -10.85 -0.61 11.71
N LEU A 230 -10.27 -1.43 10.82
CA LEU A 230 -9.91 -0.98 9.49
C LEU A 230 -11.14 -0.56 8.69
N GLN A 231 -12.23 -1.31 8.75
CA GLN A 231 -13.48 -0.93 8.07
C GLN A 231 -14.03 0.38 8.62
N ARG A 232 -13.98 0.60 9.93
CA ARG A 232 -14.32 1.88 10.57
C ARG A 232 -13.39 3.03 10.15
N TYR A 233 -12.12 2.75 9.83
CA TYR A 233 -11.16 3.71 9.30
C TYR A 233 -11.23 3.83 7.78
N LEU A 234 -11.84 2.86 7.08
CA LEU A 234 -11.96 2.83 5.62
C LEU A 234 -13.31 3.40 5.12
N ASP A 235 -14.39 3.36 5.92
CA ASP A 235 -15.73 3.87 5.61
C ASP A 235 -16.19 4.93 6.62
N PRO A 236 -16.90 5.98 6.14
CA PRO A 236 -16.47 6.80 5.02
C PRO A 236 -15.32 7.70 5.48
N TRP A 237 -14.31 7.87 4.65
CA TRP A 237 -13.40 8.98 4.81
C TRP A 237 -14.18 10.27 4.51
N GLU A 238 -15.08 10.64 5.40
CA GLU A 238 -15.54 12.01 5.48
C GLU A 238 -14.36 12.86 5.97
N TRP A 239 -13.46 13.12 5.03
CA TRP A 239 -12.61 14.29 5.16
C TRP A 239 -13.54 15.49 5.01
N PRO A 240 -13.45 16.52 5.84
CA PRO A 240 -14.26 17.70 5.63
C PRO A 240 -14.11 18.11 4.17
N SER A 241 -15.23 18.10 3.43
CA SER A 241 -15.31 18.81 2.18
C SER A 241 -14.80 20.21 2.46
N ASP A 242 -13.70 20.58 1.82
CA ASP A 242 -13.16 21.93 1.72
C ASP A 242 -13.77 22.95 2.69
N ALA A 243 -13.24 23.01 3.91
CA ALA A 243 -13.28 24.26 4.64
C ALA A 243 -12.39 25.20 3.81
N SER A 244 -13.02 25.89 2.90
CA SER A 244 -12.51 27.00 2.13
C SER A 244 -11.58 27.86 2.98
N ALA A 245 -10.41 28.06 2.39
CA ALA A 245 -9.36 28.99 2.81
C ALA A 245 -9.87 30.33 3.26
#